data_47825d1e7507eeafc8f7c176276d8bd2
#
_entry.id   47825d1e7507eeafc8f7c176276d8bd2
#
_cell.length_a   1.000
_cell.length_b   1.000
_cell.length_c   1.000
_cell.angle_alpha   90.00
_cell.angle_beta   90.00
_cell.angle_gamma   90.00
#
_symmetry.space_group_name_H-M   'P 1'
#
loop_
_entity.id
_entity.type
_entity.pdbx_description
1 polymer ?
#
loop_
_entity_poly.entity_id
_entity_poly.type
_entity_poly.pdbx_seq_one_letter_code
_entity_poly.pdbx_strand_id
1 'polypeptide(L)'
;MMMLMKRNILLYFRNRSGVILSLLGAMISFILYLVFLKVNIKDSWSQVPHSNQLLDSWLIGGTLAITGLTTTFSSFSQLAKDRESKVTQDLILTDLGRWGLSISYLLSTTFIGFLMQIIMFAVMEGYFIWEDQIIFDWTLLPQILLIMVLNALLCSIFNGILVNRFKSVDTLGKLATIIGAASGFLVGTYIPIGVLPSFAQTIMKCTPSTYIASLFRQVMMKDSLATAFHDNTAVQDYFEKMMGIQLKWESLLTMKETYYIVVVVLVALLVIWTIQQFATNRWTKTA
;
A
#
# COMPACT_ATOMS: atom_id res chain seq x y z
N MET A 1 -12.00 -18.19 15.65
CA MET A 1 -11.53 -17.19 14.67
C MET A 1 -11.02 -15.91 15.34
N MET A 2 -11.83 -15.21 16.14
CA MET A 2 -11.42 -13.96 16.82
C MET A 2 -10.19 -14.12 17.73
N MET A 3 -10.08 -15.23 18.49
CA MET A 3 -8.92 -15.48 19.35
C MET A 3 -7.62 -15.61 18.55
N LEU A 4 -7.65 -16.26 17.38
CA LEU A 4 -6.48 -16.39 16.52
C LEU A 4 -6.11 -15.04 15.89
N MET A 5 -7.10 -14.24 15.45
CA MET A 5 -6.84 -12.88 14.99
C MET A 5 -6.18 -12.03 16.08
N LYS A 6 -6.71 -12.06 17.32
CA LYS A 6 -6.11 -11.37 18.46
C LYS A 6 -4.67 -11.83 18.72
N ARG A 7 -4.41 -13.15 18.67
CA ARG A 7 -3.05 -13.70 18.80
C ARG A 7 -2.11 -13.10 17.73
N ASN A 8 -2.50 -13.13 16.47
CA ASN A 8 -1.67 -12.65 15.36
C ASN A 8 -1.38 -11.15 15.48
N ILE A 9 -2.38 -10.35 15.85
CA ILE A 9 -2.22 -8.91 16.10
C ILE A 9 -1.24 -8.68 17.26
N LEU A 10 -1.40 -9.38 18.37
CA LEU A 10 -0.51 -9.26 19.52
C LEU A 10 0.93 -9.69 19.18
N LEU A 11 1.12 -10.77 18.42
CA LEU A 11 2.44 -11.22 18.00
C LEU A 11 3.13 -10.19 17.11
N TYR A 12 2.39 -9.55 16.20
CA TYR A 12 2.93 -8.49 15.36
C TYR A 12 3.43 -7.30 16.18
N PHE A 13 2.58 -6.73 17.04
CA PHE A 13 2.95 -5.55 17.84
C PHE A 13 3.95 -5.83 18.96
N ARG A 14 4.01 -7.08 19.46
CA ARG A 14 5.02 -7.50 20.43
C ARG A 14 6.43 -7.56 19.81
N ASN A 15 6.55 -7.79 18.53
CA ASN A 15 7.80 -7.74 17.79
C ASN A 15 8.13 -6.30 17.35
N ARG A 16 8.57 -5.46 18.28
CA ARG A 16 8.85 -4.02 18.06
C ARG A 16 9.78 -3.78 16.87
N SER A 17 10.88 -4.54 16.78
CA SER A 17 11.81 -4.44 15.65
C SER A 17 11.13 -4.77 14.32
N GLY A 18 10.30 -5.82 14.28
CA GLY A 18 9.55 -6.19 13.07
C GLY A 18 8.55 -5.12 12.65
N VAL A 19 7.89 -4.45 13.61
CA VAL A 19 6.97 -3.33 13.33
C VAL A 19 7.74 -2.16 12.70
N ILE A 20 8.88 -1.74 13.29
CA ILE A 20 9.69 -0.65 12.75
C ILE A 20 10.25 -1.01 11.37
N LEU A 21 10.79 -2.22 11.21
CA LEU A 21 11.32 -2.69 9.93
C LEU A 21 10.23 -2.79 8.84
N SER A 22 8.99 -3.07 9.21
CA SER A 22 7.89 -3.11 8.24
C SER A 22 7.50 -1.73 7.70
N LEU A 23 7.84 -0.65 8.40
CA LEU A 23 7.66 0.73 7.96
C LEU A 23 8.86 1.30 7.20
N LEU A 24 9.99 0.57 7.12
CA LEU A 24 11.22 1.10 6.52
C LEU A 24 11.02 1.63 5.10
N GLY A 25 10.30 0.91 4.25
CA GLY A 25 10.02 1.36 2.88
C GLY A 25 9.27 2.69 2.84
N ALA A 26 8.28 2.85 3.71
CA ALA A 26 7.51 4.08 3.84
C ALA A 26 8.36 5.22 4.43
N MET A 27 9.14 4.93 5.46
CA MET A 27 10.04 5.93 6.08
C MET A 27 11.15 6.38 5.12
N ILE A 28 11.71 5.47 4.33
CA ILE A 28 12.68 5.82 3.28
C ILE A 28 12.04 6.77 2.26
N SER A 29 10.81 6.50 1.82
CA SER A 29 10.06 7.41 0.93
C SER A 29 9.93 8.80 1.54
N PHE A 30 9.54 8.87 2.80
CA PHE A 30 9.34 10.11 3.53
C PHE A 30 10.65 10.90 3.67
N ILE A 31 11.73 10.25 4.10
CA ILE A 31 13.04 10.90 4.27
C ILE A 31 13.62 11.35 2.93
N LEU A 32 13.55 10.51 1.88
CA LEU A 32 14.03 10.89 0.55
C LEU A 32 13.28 12.09 -0.01
N TYR A 33 11.98 12.16 0.23
CA TYR A 33 11.19 13.33 -0.16
C TYR A 33 11.67 14.59 0.55
N LEU A 34 11.78 14.56 1.86
CA LEU A 34 12.18 15.76 2.65
C LEU A 34 13.57 16.25 2.28
N VAL A 35 14.54 15.34 2.07
CA VAL A 35 15.93 15.70 1.84
C VAL A 35 16.20 16.10 0.38
N PHE A 36 15.55 15.42 -0.57
CA PHE A 36 15.91 15.56 -1.98
C PHE A 36 14.74 15.99 -2.89
N LEU A 37 13.57 15.34 -2.76
CA LEU A 37 12.51 15.52 -3.75
C LEU A 37 11.78 16.85 -3.56
N LYS A 38 11.47 17.24 -2.31
CA LYS A 38 10.69 18.45 -2.02
C LYS A 38 11.33 19.67 -2.67
N VAL A 39 12.66 19.83 -2.56
CA VAL A 39 13.40 20.96 -3.16
C VAL A 39 13.41 20.86 -4.69
N ASN A 40 13.84 19.71 -5.24
CA ASN A 40 14.01 19.57 -6.69
C ASN A 40 12.68 19.63 -7.47
N ILE A 41 11.61 19.02 -6.93
CA ILE A 41 10.30 19.07 -7.57
C ILE A 41 9.68 20.45 -7.44
N LYS A 42 9.85 21.10 -6.28
CA LYS A 42 9.38 22.49 -6.06
C LYS A 42 10.01 23.45 -7.05
N ASP A 43 11.31 23.35 -7.30
CA ASP A 43 12.01 24.19 -8.27
C ASP A 43 11.45 24.00 -9.70
N SER A 44 11.15 22.74 -10.05
CA SER A 44 10.53 22.41 -11.35
C SER A 44 9.10 22.95 -11.52
N TRP A 45 8.38 23.16 -10.42
CA TRP A 45 6.99 23.62 -10.37
C TRP A 45 6.83 24.93 -9.57
N SER A 46 7.87 25.76 -9.53
CA SER A 46 7.90 27.01 -8.78
C SER A 46 6.81 28.02 -9.18
N GLN A 47 6.28 27.90 -10.41
CA GLN A 47 5.19 28.76 -10.91
C GLN A 47 3.78 28.30 -10.45
N VAL A 48 3.68 27.09 -9.83
CA VAL A 48 2.40 26.58 -9.35
C VAL A 48 2.12 27.09 -7.93
N PRO A 49 1.02 27.82 -7.72
CA PRO A 49 0.64 28.27 -6.38
C PRO A 49 0.47 27.09 -5.42
N HIS A 50 0.83 27.28 -4.16
CA HIS A 50 0.68 26.23 -3.12
C HIS A 50 1.38 24.91 -3.43
N SER A 51 2.48 24.91 -4.21
CA SER A 51 3.22 23.70 -4.61
C SER A 51 3.62 22.81 -3.45
N ASN A 52 3.93 23.36 -2.26
CA ASN A 52 4.25 22.57 -1.07
C ASN A 52 3.09 21.64 -0.68
N GLN A 53 1.88 22.19 -0.53
CA GLN A 53 0.70 21.42 -0.14
C GLN A 53 0.38 20.30 -1.12
N LEU A 54 0.52 20.57 -2.44
CA LEU A 54 0.35 19.58 -3.49
C LEU A 54 1.35 18.44 -3.35
N LEU A 55 2.63 18.77 -3.18
CA LEU A 55 3.71 17.77 -3.10
C LEU A 55 3.63 16.94 -1.82
N ASP A 56 3.26 17.55 -0.69
CA ASP A 56 3.11 16.85 0.58
C ASP A 56 1.95 15.86 0.54
N SER A 57 0.79 16.25 0.01
CA SER A 57 -0.35 15.36 -0.22
C SER A 57 -0.02 14.24 -1.21
N TRP A 58 0.74 14.55 -2.26
CA TRP A 58 1.23 13.57 -3.23
C TRP A 58 2.10 12.49 -2.58
N LEU A 59 3.04 12.90 -1.71
CA LEU A 59 3.89 11.98 -0.97
C LEU A 59 3.07 11.10 -0.02
N ILE A 60 2.18 11.70 0.78
CA ILE A 60 1.35 10.97 1.73
C ILE A 60 0.61 9.84 1.01
N GLY A 61 -0.04 10.14 -0.11
CA GLY A 61 -0.78 9.14 -0.89
C GLY A 61 0.09 7.95 -1.32
N GLY A 62 1.28 8.20 -1.84
CA GLY A 62 2.22 7.15 -2.22
C GLY A 62 2.76 6.36 -1.02
N THR A 63 3.11 7.06 0.05
CA THR A 63 3.66 6.43 1.26
C THR A 63 2.63 5.54 1.97
N LEU A 64 1.35 5.91 1.98
CA LEU A 64 0.28 5.08 2.50
C LEU A 64 0.11 3.78 1.69
N ALA A 65 0.21 3.85 0.37
CA ALA A 65 0.17 2.66 -0.48
C ALA A 65 1.33 1.71 -0.18
N ILE A 66 2.55 2.23 -0.01
CA ILE A 66 3.74 1.45 0.40
C ILE A 66 3.54 0.85 1.80
N THR A 67 3.03 1.63 2.75
CA THR A 67 2.77 1.17 4.13
C THR A 67 1.84 -0.04 4.13
N GLY A 68 0.75 -0.01 3.37
CA GLY A 68 -0.15 -1.16 3.24
C GLY A 68 0.57 -2.40 2.73
N LEU A 69 1.39 -2.27 1.70
CA LEU A 69 2.12 -3.39 1.09
C LEU A 69 3.14 -4.02 2.04
N THR A 70 3.99 -3.20 2.65
CA THR A 70 5.13 -3.68 3.46
C THR A 70 4.68 -4.22 4.82
N THR A 71 3.72 -3.57 5.48
CA THR A 71 3.23 -4.01 6.79
C THR A 71 2.39 -5.28 6.69
N THR A 72 1.56 -5.42 5.66
CA THR A 72 0.81 -6.67 5.43
C THR A 72 1.74 -7.82 5.05
N PHE A 73 2.81 -7.59 4.29
CA PHE A 73 3.82 -8.61 4.01
C PHE A 73 4.52 -9.08 5.29
N SER A 74 4.96 -8.15 6.12
CA SER A 74 5.60 -8.46 7.41
C SER A 74 4.65 -9.22 8.33
N SER A 75 3.38 -8.84 8.39
CA SER A 75 2.35 -9.54 9.18
C SER A 75 2.12 -10.96 8.67
N PHE A 76 2.01 -11.17 7.36
CA PHE A 76 1.83 -12.51 6.77
C PHE A 76 3.04 -13.43 6.98
N SER A 77 4.24 -12.89 7.18
CA SER A 77 5.43 -13.67 7.49
C SER A 77 5.28 -14.49 8.79
N GLN A 78 4.34 -14.12 9.68
CA GLN A 78 3.99 -14.93 10.85
C GLN A 78 3.43 -16.31 10.46
N LEU A 79 2.67 -16.41 9.36
CA LEU A 79 2.19 -17.71 8.86
C LEU A 79 3.35 -18.66 8.51
N ALA A 80 4.44 -18.13 7.92
CA ALA A 80 5.60 -18.96 7.62
C ALA A 80 6.34 -19.39 8.89
N LYS A 81 6.47 -18.50 9.89
CA LYS A 81 7.03 -18.84 11.20
C LYS A 81 6.24 -19.95 11.88
N ASP A 82 4.91 -19.85 11.86
CA ASP A 82 4.01 -20.85 12.45
C ASP A 82 4.07 -22.20 11.67
N ARG A 83 4.38 -22.16 10.35
CA ARG A 83 4.62 -23.38 9.56
C ARG A 83 5.96 -24.03 9.91
N GLU A 84 7.05 -23.27 9.98
CA GLU A 84 8.37 -23.78 10.33
C GLU A 84 8.39 -24.38 11.75
N SER A 85 7.73 -23.73 12.71
CA SER A 85 7.61 -24.19 14.09
C SER A 85 6.54 -25.28 14.31
N LYS A 86 5.87 -25.75 13.23
CA LYS A 86 4.79 -26.74 13.24
C LYS A 86 3.50 -26.29 13.98
N VAL A 87 3.44 -25.09 14.52
CA VAL A 87 2.25 -24.52 15.18
C VAL A 87 1.02 -24.53 14.25
N THR A 88 1.23 -24.37 12.94
CA THR A 88 0.14 -24.46 11.96
C THR A 88 -0.55 -25.83 11.99
N GLN A 89 0.17 -26.92 12.29
CA GLN A 89 -0.42 -28.28 12.37
C GLN A 89 -1.39 -28.36 13.55
N ASP A 90 -1.01 -27.85 14.70
CA ASP A 90 -1.84 -27.83 15.90
C ASP A 90 -3.08 -26.93 15.70
N LEU A 91 -2.90 -25.78 15.06
CA LEU A 91 -4.00 -24.85 14.77
C LEU A 91 -5.03 -25.42 13.77
N ILE A 92 -4.61 -26.26 12.84
CA ILE A 92 -5.52 -26.94 11.88
C ILE A 92 -6.39 -27.98 12.58
N LEU A 93 -5.92 -28.59 13.66
CA LEU A 93 -6.67 -29.58 14.44
C LEU A 93 -7.79 -28.95 15.29
N THR A 94 -7.80 -27.62 15.42
CA THR A 94 -8.90 -26.92 16.09
C THR A 94 -10.15 -26.89 15.20
N ASP A 95 -11.32 -26.58 15.78
CA ASP A 95 -12.60 -26.44 15.08
C ASP A 95 -12.60 -25.45 13.90
N LEU A 96 -11.56 -24.61 13.80
CA LEU A 96 -11.40 -23.65 12.69
C LEU A 96 -11.07 -24.30 11.36
N GLY A 97 -10.35 -25.43 11.40
CA GLY A 97 -9.84 -26.07 10.20
C GLY A 97 -8.93 -25.15 9.37
N ARG A 98 -8.56 -25.59 8.17
CA ARG A 98 -7.63 -24.84 7.31
C ARG A 98 -8.20 -23.51 6.77
N TRP A 99 -9.48 -23.52 6.41
CA TRP A 99 -10.15 -22.32 5.88
C TRP A 99 -10.26 -21.25 6.94
N GLY A 100 -10.73 -21.60 8.13
CA GLY A 100 -10.82 -20.65 9.25
C GLY A 100 -9.46 -20.10 9.64
N LEU A 101 -8.41 -20.93 9.57
CA LEU A 101 -7.03 -20.52 9.78
C LEU A 101 -6.59 -19.47 8.73
N SER A 102 -6.73 -19.76 7.44
CA SER A 102 -6.33 -18.87 6.35
C SER A 102 -7.08 -17.54 6.38
N ILE A 103 -8.38 -17.57 6.63
CA ILE A 103 -9.21 -16.35 6.79
C ILE A 103 -8.77 -15.56 8.01
N SER A 104 -8.42 -16.22 9.13
CA SER A 104 -7.96 -15.53 10.33
C SER A 104 -6.63 -14.80 10.11
N TYR A 105 -5.70 -15.39 9.36
CA TYR A 105 -4.46 -14.69 8.95
C TYR A 105 -4.77 -13.53 8.02
N LEU A 106 -5.63 -13.71 7.02
CA LEU A 106 -6.02 -12.64 6.10
C LEU A 106 -6.61 -11.45 6.84
N LEU A 107 -7.61 -11.69 7.70
CA LEU A 107 -8.30 -10.63 8.43
C LEU A 107 -7.39 -9.93 9.45
N SER A 108 -6.56 -10.68 10.18
CA SER A 108 -5.59 -10.07 11.12
C SER A 108 -4.57 -9.19 10.38
N THR A 109 -4.08 -9.66 9.24
CA THR A 109 -3.13 -8.91 8.41
C THR A 109 -3.76 -7.66 7.79
N THR A 110 -5.00 -7.76 7.31
CA THR A 110 -5.75 -6.59 6.82
C THR A 110 -5.95 -5.55 7.92
N PHE A 111 -6.32 -5.98 9.11
CA PHE A 111 -6.47 -5.06 10.25
C PHE A 111 -5.15 -4.40 10.65
N ILE A 112 -4.06 -5.17 10.69
CA ILE A 112 -2.71 -4.63 10.97
C ILE A 112 -2.31 -3.62 9.89
N GLY A 113 -2.47 -3.95 8.61
CA GLY A 113 -2.15 -3.05 7.51
C GLY A 113 -2.96 -1.75 7.55
N PHE A 114 -4.25 -1.83 7.87
CA PHE A 114 -5.10 -0.66 8.07
C PHE A 114 -4.62 0.22 9.24
N LEU A 115 -4.37 -0.39 10.41
CA LEU A 115 -3.91 0.34 11.59
C LEU A 115 -2.55 1.01 11.36
N MET A 116 -1.62 0.32 10.70
CA MET A 116 -0.31 0.88 10.38
C MET A 116 -0.37 2.04 9.38
N GLN A 117 -1.32 2.03 8.46
CA GLN A 117 -1.59 3.16 7.57
C GLN A 117 -2.13 4.37 8.36
N ILE A 118 -3.03 4.15 9.32
CA ILE A 118 -3.51 5.25 10.20
C ILE A 118 -2.34 5.85 10.98
N ILE A 119 -1.48 5.02 11.56
CA ILE A 119 -0.30 5.50 12.31
C ILE A 119 0.62 6.32 11.38
N MET A 120 0.92 5.82 10.19
CA MET A 120 1.79 6.51 9.25
C MET A 120 1.16 7.80 8.74
N PHE A 121 -0.14 7.80 8.47
CA PHE A 121 -0.90 9.00 8.10
C PHE A 121 -0.80 10.06 9.20
N ALA A 122 -1.08 9.70 10.45
CA ALA A 122 -1.01 10.61 11.59
C ALA A 122 0.41 11.18 11.80
N VAL A 123 1.45 10.38 11.57
CA VAL A 123 2.85 10.85 11.66
C VAL A 123 3.16 11.87 10.56
N MET A 124 2.79 11.59 9.31
CA MET A 124 3.07 12.47 8.18
C MET A 124 2.24 13.76 8.23
N GLU A 125 0.93 13.66 8.46
CA GLU A 125 0.07 14.84 8.61
C GLU A 125 0.51 15.70 9.79
N GLY A 126 0.83 15.08 10.94
CA GLY A 126 1.34 15.81 12.09
C GLY A 126 2.64 16.58 11.79
N TYR A 127 3.53 15.97 10.98
CA TYR A 127 4.76 16.63 10.55
C TYR A 127 4.47 17.82 9.61
N PHE A 128 3.64 17.65 8.59
CA PHE A 128 3.34 18.71 7.62
C PHE A 128 2.48 19.83 8.19
N ILE A 129 1.59 19.55 9.15
CA ILE A 129 0.89 20.58 9.91
C ILE A 129 1.89 21.43 10.69
N TRP A 130 2.91 20.80 11.29
CA TRP A 130 3.92 21.52 12.08
C TRP A 130 4.88 22.31 11.21
N GLU A 131 5.37 21.75 10.09
CA GLU A 131 6.40 22.35 9.22
C GLU A 131 5.80 23.37 8.24
N ASP A 132 4.75 23.00 7.51
CA ASP A 132 4.17 23.78 6.42
C ASP A 132 2.88 24.53 6.83
N GLN A 133 2.42 24.37 8.08
CA GLN A 133 1.17 24.96 8.64
C GLN A 133 -0.07 24.65 7.77
N ILE A 134 -0.10 23.49 7.17
CA ILE A 134 -1.19 23.03 6.31
C ILE A 134 -2.39 22.67 7.18
N ILE A 135 -3.57 23.15 6.84
CA ILE A 135 -4.81 22.74 7.49
C ILE A 135 -5.38 21.55 6.74
N PHE A 136 -5.45 20.39 7.44
CA PHE A 136 -6.04 19.19 6.87
C PHE A 136 -7.57 19.33 6.77
N ASP A 137 -8.12 19.01 5.60
CA ASP A 137 -9.57 18.96 5.42
C ASP A 137 -10.16 17.65 5.94
N TRP A 138 -10.77 17.71 7.11
CA TRP A 138 -11.40 16.55 7.77
C TRP A 138 -12.57 15.94 6.98
N THR A 139 -13.12 16.63 6.00
CA THR A 139 -14.19 16.10 5.14
C THR A 139 -13.71 14.97 4.23
N LEU A 140 -12.41 14.93 3.93
CA LEU A 140 -11.77 13.89 3.12
C LEU A 140 -11.48 12.60 3.91
N LEU A 141 -11.47 12.67 5.25
CA LEU A 141 -11.09 11.55 6.10
C LEU A 141 -11.87 10.25 5.82
N PRO A 142 -13.21 10.25 5.64
CA PRO A 142 -13.95 9.03 5.35
C PRO A 142 -13.51 8.35 4.05
N GLN A 143 -13.18 9.13 3.01
CA GLN A 143 -12.71 8.61 1.73
C GLN A 143 -11.30 8.03 1.87
N ILE A 144 -10.41 8.71 2.59
CA ILE A 144 -9.05 8.25 2.87
C ILE A 144 -9.10 6.93 3.66
N LEU A 145 -9.92 6.83 4.69
CA LEU A 145 -10.10 5.60 5.46
C LEU A 145 -10.64 4.45 4.61
N LEU A 146 -11.56 4.72 3.69
CA LEU A 146 -12.06 3.72 2.74
C LEU A 146 -10.92 3.20 1.85
N ILE A 147 -10.10 4.08 1.30
CA ILE A 147 -8.95 3.68 0.47
C ILE A 147 -7.92 2.91 1.30
N MET A 148 -7.68 3.29 2.56
CA MET A 148 -6.80 2.52 3.47
C MET A 148 -7.30 1.09 3.68
N VAL A 149 -8.61 0.89 3.87
CA VAL A 149 -9.20 -0.45 4.00
C VAL A 149 -9.04 -1.25 2.71
N LEU A 150 -9.32 -0.63 1.55
CA LEU A 150 -9.14 -1.27 0.24
C LEU A 150 -7.67 -1.65 0.01
N ASN A 151 -6.73 -0.76 0.32
CA ASN A 151 -5.29 -1.02 0.22
C ASN A 151 -4.86 -2.18 1.13
N ALA A 152 -5.26 -2.14 2.41
CA ALA A 152 -4.93 -3.18 3.37
C ALA A 152 -5.46 -4.55 2.92
N LEU A 153 -6.69 -4.61 2.42
CA LEU A 153 -7.31 -5.84 1.93
C LEU A 153 -6.60 -6.37 0.66
N LEU A 154 -6.39 -5.50 -0.33
CA LEU A 154 -5.72 -5.84 -1.59
C LEU A 154 -4.30 -6.35 -1.33
N CYS A 155 -3.52 -5.62 -0.53
CA CYS A 155 -2.15 -6.01 -0.18
C CYS A 155 -2.11 -7.28 0.66
N SER A 156 -3.09 -7.50 1.56
CA SER A 156 -3.17 -8.74 2.35
C SER A 156 -3.41 -9.95 1.46
N ILE A 157 -4.32 -9.87 0.49
CA ILE A 157 -4.59 -10.98 -0.42
C ILE A 157 -3.38 -11.24 -1.32
N PHE A 158 -2.79 -10.19 -1.90
CA PHE A 158 -1.59 -10.28 -2.73
C PHE A 158 -0.42 -10.92 -1.98
N ASN A 159 -0.12 -10.43 -0.79
CA ASN A 159 0.94 -10.97 0.06
C ASN A 159 0.64 -12.39 0.56
N GLY A 160 -0.63 -12.71 0.83
CA GLY A 160 -1.07 -14.04 1.17
C GLY A 160 -0.79 -15.06 0.05
N ILE A 161 -1.04 -14.67 -1.22
CA ILE A 161 -0.70 -15.49 -2.40
C ILE A 161 0.81 -15.71 -2.48
N LEU A 162 1.62 -14.66 -2.28
CA LEU A 162 3.08 -14.74 -2.31
C LEU A 162 3.62 -15.63 -1.19
N VAL A 163 3.25 -15.37 0.06
CA VAL A 163 3.73 -16.10 1.24
C VAL A 163 3.37 -17.59 1.17
N ASN A 164 2.23 -17.94 0.58
CA ASN A 164 1.86 -19.33 0.39
C ASN A 164 2.77 -20.11 -0.58
N ARG A 165 3.52 -19.43 -1.44
CA ARG A 165 4.48 -20.07 -2.37
C ARG A 165 5.82 -20.40 -1.71
N PHE A 166 6.18 -19.68 -0.64
CA PHE A 166 7.46 -19.84 0.03
C PHE A 166 7.29 -20.49 1.40
N LYS A 167 8.16 -21.46 1.71
CA LYS A 167 8.09 -22.22 2.96
C LYS A 167 9.07 -21.72 4.03
N SER A 168 10.16 -21.05 3.62
CA SER A 168 11.23 -20.64 4.50
C SER A 168 11.06 -19.18 4.96
N VAL A 169 11.23 -18.94 6.25
CA VAL A 169 11.25 -17.59 6.85
C VAL A 169 12.41 -16.77 6.32
N ASP A 170 13.59 -17.38 6.09
CA ASP A 170 14.75 -16.69 5.51
C ASP A 170 14.46 -16.17 4.09
N THR A 171 13.81 -16.99 3.25
CA THR A 171 13.41 -16.57 1.90
C THR A 171 12.41 -15.41 1.95
N LEU A 172 11.46 -15.43 2.88
CA LEU A 172 10.51 -14.33 3.07
C LEU A 172 11.20 -13.05 3.59
N GLY A 173 12.22 -13.19 4.43
CA GLY A 173 13.04 -12.06 4.86
C GLY A 173 13.75 -11.37 3.69
N LYS A 174 14.33 -12.14 2.77
CA LYS A 174 14.96 -11.63 1.53
C LYS A 174 13.92 -10.96 0.62
N LEU A 175 12.73 -11.57 0.47
CA LEU A 175 11.63 -10.97 -0.29
C LEU A 175 11.12 -9.67 0.34
N ALA A 176 11.04 -9.60 1.68
CA ALA A 176 10.66 -8.37 2.38
C ALA A 176 11.59 -7.21 2.04
N THR A 177 12.89 -7.47 1.96
CA THR A 177 13.89 -6.46 1.57
C THR A 177 13.67 -5.99 0.13
N ILE A 178 13.43 -6.92 -0.79
CA ILE A 178 13.15 -6.59 -2.21
C ILE A 178 11.86 -5.77 -2.32
N ILE A 179 10.78 -6.22 -1.68
CA ILE A 179 9.48 -5.52 -1.69
C ILE A 179 9.64 -4.12 -1.07
N GLY A 180 10.33 -4.00 0.07
CA GLY A 180 10.57 -2.72 0.71
C GLY A 180 11.34 -1.74 -0.17
N ALA A 181 12.42 -2.19 -0.80
CA ALA A 181 13.23 -1.35 -1.68
C ALA A 181 12.53 -1.00 -3.00
N ALA A 182 11.82 -1.96 -3.60
CA ALA A 182 11.16 -1.77 -4.90
C ALA A 182 9.85 -0.97 -4.80
N SER A 183 9.16 -1.03 -3.65
CA SER A 183 7.81 -0.46 -3.49
C SER A 183 7.76 1.04 -3.79
N GLY A 184 8.77 1.80 -3.37
CA GLY A 184 8.82 3.24 -3.62
C GLY A 184 8.97 3.61 -5.10
N PHE A 185 9.69 2.79 -5.87
CA PHE A 185 9.77 2.93 -7.33
C PHE A 185 8.47 2.49 -8.00
N LEU A 186 7.94 1.32 -7.63
CA LEU A 186 6.72 0.76 -8.22
C LEU A 186 5.49 1.63 -7.98
N VAL A 187 5.40 2.29 -6.84
CA VAL A 187 4.30 3.21 -6.49
C VAL A 187 4.53 4.62 -7.05
N GLY A 188 5.73 4.92 -7.55
CA GLY A 188 6.10 6.24 -8.07
C GLY A 188 6.20 7.30 -6.98
N THR A 189 6.78 6.93 -5.83
CA THR A 189 6.97 7.84 -4.70
C THR A 189 8.41 8.35 -4.63
N TYR A 190 9.39 7.53 -5.05
CA TYR A 190 10.78 7.97 -5.16
C TYR A 190 11.02 8.82 -6.42
N ILE A 191 10.38 8.47 -7.51
CA ILE A 191 10.45 9.18 -8.78
C ILE A 191 9.05 9.22 -9.38
N PRO A 192 8.52 10.41 -9.77
CA PRO A 192 7.23 10.52 -10.43
C PRO A 192 7.19 9.68 -11.72
N ILE A 193 6.07 9.02 -11.97
CA ILE A 193 5.92 8.07 -13.09
C ILE A 193 6.20 8.71 -14.45
N GLY A 194 5.83 9.98 -14.63
CA GLY A 194 5.99 10.67 -15.91
C GLY A 194 7.43 10.95 -16.32
N VAL A 195 8.38 10.93 -15.37
CA VAL A 195 9.82 11.14 -15.64
C VAL A 195 10.48 9.85 -16.14
N LEU A 196 9.85 8.71 -15.90
CA LEU A 196 10.43 7.39 -16.21
C LEU A 196 10.21 7.01 -17.70
N PRO A 197 11.09 6.17 -18.27
CA PRO A 197 10.89 5.65 -19.61
C PRO A 197 9.63 4.77 -19.70
N SER A 198 9.01 4.66 -20.86
CA SER A 198 7.74 3.97 -21.11
C SER A 198 7.68 2.54 -20.58
N PHE A 199 8.78 1.80 -20.69
CA PHE A 199 8.94 0.46 -20.14
C PHE A 199 8.72 0.44 -18.62
N ALA A 200 9.37 1.35 -17.86
CA ALA A 200 9.24 1.43 -16.41
C ALA A 200 7.81 1.87 -16.00
N GLN A 201 7.22 2.83 -16.74
CA GLN A 201 5.83 3.21 -16.55
C GLN A 201 4.86 2.02 -16.69
N THR A 202 5.11 1.14 -17.67
CA THR A 202 4.29 -0.06 -17.89
C THR A 202 4.39 -1.02 -16.72
N ILE A 203 5.59 -1.27 -16.18
CA ILE A 203 5.79 -2.12 -15.00
C ILE A 203 5.02 -1.55 -13.80
N MET A 204 5.11 -0.23 -13.57
CA MET A 204 4.38 0.43 -12.50
C MET A 204 2.87 0.26 -12.65
N LYS A 205 2.34 0.46 -13.87
CA LYS A 205 0.90 0.29 -14.16
C LYS A 205 0.42 -1.16 -14.02
N CYS A 206 1.31 -2.15 -14.09
CA CYS A 206 0.99 -3.54 -13.76
C CYS A 206 0.96 -3.81 -12.25
N THR A 207 1.35 -2.83 -11.41
CA THR A 207 1.40 -2.99 -9.96
C THR A 207 0.12 -2.44 -9.32
N PRO A 208 -0.66 -3.26 -8.59
CA PRO A 208 -1.93 -2.81 -7.99
C PRO A 208 -1.79 -1.62 -7.04
N SER A 209 -0.69 -1.55 -6.29
CA SER A 209 -0.43 -0.47 -5.33
C SER A 209 -0.26 0.90 -6.00
N THR A 210 0.09 0.94 -7.29
CA THR A 210 0.16 2.19 -8.07
C THR A 210 -1.21 2.85 -8.22
N TYR A 211 -2.26 2.05 -8.45
CA TYR A 211 -3.65 2.55 -8.52
C TYR A 211 -4.16 3.02 -7.17
N ILE A 212 -3.76 2.35 -6.10
CA ILE A 212 -4.08 2.80 -4.73
C ILE A 212 -3.42 4.16 -4.42
N ALA A 213 -2.15 4.33 -4.78
CA ALA A 213 -1.47 5.62 -4.62
C ALA A 213 -2.14 6.73 -5.47
N SER A 214 -2.54 6.39 -6.70
CA SER A 214 -3.31 7.29 -7.55
C SER A 214 -4.64 7.70 -6.90
N LEU A 215 -5.39 6.76 -6.29
CA LEU A 215 -6.63 7.07 -5.57
C LEU A 215 -6.40 8.01 -4.38
N PHE A 216 -5.40 7.73 -3.54
CA PHE A 216 -5.05 8.62 -2.44
C PHE A 216 -4.73 10.03 -2.94
N ARG A 217 -3.89 10.13 -3.99
CA ARG A 217 -3.50 11.42 -4.59
C ARG A 217 -4.70 12.15 -5.17
N GLN A 218 -5.57 11.48 -5.92
CA GLN A 218 -6.79 12.07 -6.50
C GLN A 218 -7.74 12.61 -5.41
N VAL A 219 -7.85 11.94 -4.27
CA VAL A 219 -8.69 12.39 -3.16
C VAL A 219 -8.04 13.54 -2.42
N MET A 220 -6.78 13.40 -2.01
CA MET A 220 -6.10 14.37 -1.14
C MET A 220 -5.70 15.66 -1.86
N MET A 221 -5.47 15.61 -3.17
CA MET A 221 -5.02 16.76 -3.96
C MET A 221 -6.14 17.48 -4.71
N LYS A 222 -7.38 16.98 -4.67
CA LYS A 222 -8.50 17.46 -5.49
C LYS A 222 -8.70 18.99 -5.41
N ASP A 223 -8.84 19.51 -4.21
CA ASP A 223 -9.13 20.92 -4.00
C ASP A 223 -7.91 21.80 -4.22
N SER A 224 -6.73 21.31 -3.84
CA SER A 224 -5.45 22.00 -4.08
C SER A 224 -5.13 22.08 -5.58
N LEU A 225 -5.44 21.06 -6.38
CA LEU A 225 -5.30 21.08 -7.84
C LEU A 225 -6.26 22.10 -8.47
N ALA A 226 -7.53 22.09 -8.06
CA ALA A 226 -8.53 23.02 -8.56
C ALA A 226 -8.13 24.49 -8.26
N THR A 227 -7.55 24.74 -7.10
CA THR A 227 -7.07 26.08 -6.71
C THR A 227 -5.79 26.48 -7.45
N ALA A 228 -4.85 25.55 -7.64
CA ALA A 228 -3.55 25.82 -8.25
C ALA A 228 -3.63 26.06 -9.77
N PHE A 229 -4.55 25.40 -10.47
CA PHE A 229 -4.65 25.43 -11.94
C PHE A 229 -5.96 26.06 -12.44
N HIS A 230 -6.53 27.02 -11.73
CA HIS A 230 -7.85 27.64 -11.91
C HIS A 230 -8.37 27.80 -13.34
N ASP A 231 -7.49 28.07 -14.32
CA ASP A 231 -7.89 28.39 -15.69
C ASP A 231 -7.12 27.61 -16.76
N ASN A 232 -6.28 26.64 -16.37
CA ASN A 232 -5.41 25.95 -17.34
C ASN A 232 -5.48 24.42 -17.20
N THR A 233 -6.58 23.85 -17.68
CA THR A 233 -6.82 22.39 -17.67
C THR A 233 -5.71 21.60 -18.35
N ALA A 234 -5.10 22.14 -19.43
CA ALA A 234 -4.03 21.46 -20.15
C ALA A 234 -2.74 21.32 -19.30
N VAL A 235 -2.42 22.34 -18.50
CA VAL A 235 -1.27 22.27 -17.58
C VAL A 235 -1.59 21.37 -16.39
N GLN A 236 -2.83 21.37 -15.91
CA GLN A 236 -3.28 20.45 -14.88
C GLN A 236 -3.17 19.00 -15.33
N ASP A 237 -3.69 18.64 -16.50
CA ASP A 237 -3.61 17.29 -17.08
C ASP A 237 -2.16 16.83 -17.24
N TYR A 238 -1.29 17.74 -17.67
CA TYR A 238 0.13 17.46 -17.78
C TYR A 238 0.78 17.18 -16.42
N PHE A 239 0.47 17.99 -15.41
CA PHE A 239 0.94 17.81 -14.03
C PHE A 239 0.45 16.50 -13.45
N GLU A 240 -0.85 16.22 -13.56
CA GLU A 240 -1.47 15.00 -13.04
C GLU A 240 -0.86 13.74 -13.66
N LYS A 241 -0.62 13.78 -14.98
CA LYS A 241 0.06 12.70 -15.69
C LYS A 241 1.51 12.54 -15.23
N MET A 242 2.26 13.62 -15.12
CA MET A 242 3.68 13.60 -14.74
C MET A 242 3.86 13.09 -13.32
N MET A 243 3.03 13.56 -12.39
CA MET A 243 3.09 13.17 -10.97
C MET A 243 2.41 11.84 -10.68
N GLY A 244 1.71 11.23 -11.65
CA GLY A 244 0.98 9.98 -11.45
C GLY A 244 -0.18 10.12 -10.46
N ILE A 245 -0.84 11.28 -10.48
CA ILE A 245 -2.11 11.51 -9.77
C ILE A 245 -3.19 10.78 -10.52
N GLN A 246 -3.26 11.00 -11.84
CA GLN A 246 -4.05 10.19 -12.77
C GLN A 246 -3.10 9.35 -13.65
N LEU A 247 -3.36 8.06 -13.72
CA LEU A 247 -2.56 7.17 -14.56
C LEU A 247 -3.08 7.23 -16.01
N LYS A 248 -2.16 7.43 -16.96
CA LYS A 248 -2.51 7.47 -18.37
C LYS A 248 -2.36 6.08 -19.00
N TRP A 249 -3.44 5.55 -19.56
CA TRP A 249 -3.44 4.47 -20.54
C TRP A 249 -3.69 5.06 -21.93
N GLU A 250 -4.87 4.95 -22.48
CA GLU A 250 -5.30 5.70 -23.67
C GLU A 250 -5.69 7.14 -23.28
N SER A 251 -6.46 7.29 -22.22
CA SER A 251 -6.84 8.54 -21.56
C SER A 251 -6.33 8.58 -20.11
N LEU A 252 -6.43 9.73 -19.45
CA LEU A 252 -6.21 9.84 -18.01
C LEU A 252 -7.37 9.15 -17.27
N LEU A 253 -7.03 8.27 -16.33
CA LEU A 253 -8.01 7.53 -15.55
C LEU A 253 -8.65 8.43 -14.50
N THR A 254 -9.96 8.59 -14.60
CA THR A 254 -10.76 9.27 -13.57
C THR A 254 -10.76 8.47 -12.27
N MET A 255 -11.14 9.13 -11.17
CA MET A 255 -11.29 8.48 -9.86
C MET A 255 -12.20 7.25 -9.93
N LYS A 256 -13.33 7.32 -10.65
CA LYS A 256 -14.28 6.20 -10.79
C LYS A 256 -13.66 5.01 -11.52
N GLU A 257 -12.95 5.27 -12.60
CA GLU A 257 -12.26 4.23 -13.38
C GLU A 257 -11.15 3.58 -12.55
N THR A 258 -10.40 4.38 -11.78
CA THR A 258 -9.35 3.88 -10.90
C THR A 258 -9.94 3.00 -9.79
N TYR A 259 -11.06 3.37 -9.16
CA TYR A 259 -11.79 2.52 -8.21
C TYR A 259 -12.24 1.21 -8.87
N TYR A 260 -12.80 1.29 -10.07
CA TYR A 260 -13.24 0.11 -10.80
C TYR A 260 -12.10 -0.87 -11.05
N ILE A 261 -10.94 -0.38 -11.50
CA ILE A 261 -9.74 -1.20 -11.70
C ILE A 261 -9.29 -1.86 -10.39
N VAL A 262 -9.23 -1.10 -9.29
CA VAL A 262 -8.85 -1.62 -7.98
C VAL A 262 -9.80 -2.75 -7.53
N VAL A 263 -11.10 -2.58 -7.70
CA VAL A 263 -12.10 -3.59 -7.34
C VAL A 263 -11.96 -4.84 -8.23
N VAL A 264 -11.78 -4.67 -9.55
CA VAL A 264 -11.56 -5.79 -10.48
C VAL A 264 -10.30 -6.58 -10.10
N VAL A 265 -9.20 -5.89 -9.82
CA VAL A 265 -7.95 -6.52 -9.39
C VAL A 265 -8.12 -7.24 -8.06
N LEU A 266 -8.82 -6.63 -7.11
CA LEU A 266 -9.11 -7.24 -5.82
C LEU A 266 -9.92 -8.52 -5.97
N VAL A 267 -10.95 -8.53 -6.79
CA VAL A 267 -11.76 -9.73 -7.09
C VAL A 267 -10.91 -10.80 -7.77
N ALA A 268 -10.09 -10.44 -8.75
CA ALA A 268 -9.18 -11.36 -9.42
C ALA A 268 -8.19 -12.01 -8.44
N LEU A 269 -7.58 -11.22 -7.56
CA LEU A 269 -6.68 -11.71 -6.52
C LEU A 269 -7.40 -12.63 -5.51
N LEU A 270 -8.64 -12.31 -5.12
CA LEU A 270 -9.46 -13.16 -4.26
C LEU A 270 -9.72 -14.51 -4.91
N VAL A 271 -10.06 -14.54 -6.20
CA VAL A 271 -10.26 -15.79 -6.95
C VAL A 271 -8.97 -16.61 -6.98
N ILE A 272 -7.82 -15.99 -7.28
CA ILE A 272 -6.52 -16.66 -7.28
C ILE A 272 -6.20 -17.23 -5.88
N TRP A 273 -6.41 -16.42 -4.84
CA TRP A 273 -6.17 -16.85 -3.46
C TRP A 273 -7.07 -18.05 -3.07
N THR A 274 -8.36 -18.01 -3.41
CA THR A 274 -9.28 -19.12 -3.13
C THR A 274 -8.89 -20.39 -3.87
N ILE A 275 -8.55 -20.30 -5.16
CA ILE A 275 -8.06 -21.46 -5.96
C ILE A 275 -6.80 -22.04 -5.31
N GLN A 276 -5.86 -21.19 -4.88
CA GLN A 276 -4.65 -21.63 -4.20
C GLN A 276 -4.95 -22.39 -2.89
N GLN A 277 -5.93 -21.91 -2.10
CA GLN A 277 -6.36 -22.61 -0.89
C GLN A 277 -6.99 -23.98 -1.18
N PHE A 278 -7.81 -24.08 -2.22
CA PHE A 278 -8.39 -25.36 -2.65
C PHE A 278 -7.32 -26.34 -3.13
N ALA A 279 -6.37 -25.91 -3.93
CA ALA A 279 -5.27 -26.74 -4.40
C ALA A 279 -4.45 -27.30 -3.23
N THR A 280 -4.08 -26.46 -2.26
CA THR A 280 -3.32 -26.88 -1.07
C THR A 280 -4.09 -27.90 -0.21
N ASN A 281 -5.42 -27.80 -0.16
CA ASN A 281 -6.25 -28.74 0.59
C ASN A 281 -6.34 -30.15 -0.06
N ARG A 282 -6.22 -30.27 -1.38
CA ARG A 282 -6.27 -31.56 -2.08
C ARG A 282 -5.00 -32.38 -1.84
N TRP A 283 -3.83 -31.78 -1.89
CA TRP A 283 -2.54 -32.48 -1.76
C TRP A 283 -2.30 -33.13 -0.38
N THR A 284 -2.97 -32.65 0.66
CA THR A 284 -2.81 -33.18 2.03
C THR A 284 -3.87 -34.21 2.42
N LYS A 285 -4.87 -34.50 1.55
CA LYS A 285 -5.80 -35.62 1.72
C LYS A 285 -5.30 -36.91 1.06
N THR A 286 -4.29 -36.79 0.19
CA THR A 286 -3.71 -37.91 -0.58
C THR A 286 -2.33 -38.33 -0.09
N ALA A 287 -1.79 -37.69 0.92
CA ALA A 287 -0.58 -38.05 1.67
C ALA A 287 -0.93 -38.49 3.10
#